data_cd28ee6dd5daa6f3d0b333938fec4e6e
#
_entry.id   cd28ee6dd5daa6f3d0b333938fec4e6e
#
_cell.length_a   1.000
_cell.length_b   1.000
_cell.length_c   1.000
_cell.angle_alpha   90.00
_cell.angle_beta   90.00
_cell.angle_gamma   90.00
#
_symmetry.space_group_name_H-M   'P 1'
#
loop_
_entity.id
_entity.type
_entity.pdbx_description
1 polymer ?
#
loop_
_entity_poly.entity_id
_entity_poly.type
_entity_poly.pdbx_seq_one_letter_code
_entity_poly.pdbx_strand_id
1 'polypeptide(L)'
;MSAAHQPLEHAVEAPRPSFEAVYREHVGFVWRVIRRFGIPEAEIEDAAHEVFLVVHRRLGEFDGQAAITTWLFAIARGVASNRRRSAHRREQRDELAPEPSASIDPAERLERVRAAEAVERFLAGLPVEQRIVFELFEIEGMRGAEISEAIGLNINTVYTRLRAARLRFDAFLAEHHAPTGRSHHG
;
A
#
# COMPACT_ATOMS: atom_id res chain seq x y z
N MET A 1 24.12 -48.23 22.79
CA MET A 1 23.81 -47.80 21.41
C MET A 1 23.36 -46.36 21.52
N SER A 2 24.28 -45.46 21.23
CA SER A 2 24.11 -44.03 21.44
C SER A 2 23.57 -43.43 20.14
N ALA A 3 22.35 -42.89 20.16
CA ALA A 3 21.78 -42.15 19.03
C ALA A 3 22.33 -40.74 19.07
N ALA A 4 23.19 -40.44 18.09
CA ALA A 4 23.73 -39.10 17.88
C ALA A 4 22.61 -38.14 17.45
N HIS A 5 22.37 -37.15 18.29
CA HIS A 5 21.51 -36.02 18.02
C HIS A 5 22.26 -35.10 17.03
N GLN A 6 21.87 -35.12 15.76
CA GLN A 6 22.36 -34.16 14.78
C GLN A 6 21.74 -32.79 15.08
N PRO A 7 22.53 -31.72 15.22
CA PRO A 7 21.99 -30.38 15.34
C PRO A 7 21.38 -29.98 13.99
N LEU A 8 20.14 -29.44 14.06
CA LEU A 8 19.43 -28.86 12.93
C LEU A 8 20.32 -27.78 12.28
N GLU A 9 20.61 -27.98 11.02
CA GLU A 9 21.34 -27.04 10.19
C GLU A 9 20.65 -25.65 10.29
N HIS A 10 21.43 -24.68 10.67
CA HIS A 10 21.02 -23.28 10.66
C HIS A 10 20.62 -22.93 9.23
N ALA A 11 19.36 -22.58 9.02
CA ALA A 11 18.92 -21.97 7.79
C ALA A 11 19.83 -20.76 7.57
N VAL A 12 20.63 -20.79 6.51
CA VAL A 12 21.48 -19.67 6.11
C VAL A 12 20.55 -18.54 5.72
N GLU A 13 20.37 -17.58 6.64
CA GLU A 13 19.63 -16.37 6.42
C GLU A 13 20.29 -15.67 5.21
N ALA A 14 19.55 -15.52 4.12
CA ALA A 14 20.09 -14.87 2.92
C ALA A 14 20.64 -13.48 3.32
N PRO A 15 21.85 -13.11 2.88
CA PRO A 15 22.47 -11.87 3.31
C PRO A 15 21.55 -10.69 2.96
N ARG A 16 21.20 -9.90 3.97
CA ARG A 16 20.39 -8.70 3.78
C ARG A 16 21.10 -7.74 2.83
N PRO A 17 20.41 -7.16 1.85
CA PRO A 17 21.05 -6.24 0.92
C PRO A 17 21.55 -4.98 1.66
N SER A 18 22.70 -4.46 1.26
CA SER A 18 23.18 -3.18 1.77
C SER A 18 22.33 -2.04 1.22
N PHE A 19 22.26 -0.91 1.96
CA PHE A 19 21.55 0.26 1.50
C PHE A 19 22.06 0.77 0.15
N GLU A 20 23.38 0.77 -0.05
CA GLU A 20 24.01 1.20 -1.30
C GLU A 20 23.61 0.32 -2.48
N ALA A 21 23.49 -0.99 -2.27
CA ALA A 21 23.03 -1.91 -3.31
C ALA A 21 21.56 -1.62 -3.66
N VAL A 22 20.69 -1.52 -2.64
CA VAL A 22 19.26 -1.20 -2.85
C VAL A 22 19.07 0.14 -3.55
N TYR A 23 19.81 1.17 -3.14
CA TYR A 23 19.73 2.48 -3.77
C TYR A 23 20.14 2.40 -5.24
N ARG A 24 21.34 1.88 -5.53
CA ARG A 24 21.89 1.82 -6.89
C ARG A 24 21.02 1.01 -7.85
N GLU A 25 20.46 -0.10 -7.39
CA GLU A 25 19.66 -1.00 -8.22
C GLU A 25 18.23 -0.50 -8.41
N HIS A 26 17.68 0.24 -7.45
CA HIS A 26 16.25 0.54 -7.43
C HIS A 26 15.88 2.03 -7.46
N VAL A 27 16.85 2.95 -7.54
CA VAL A 27 16.54 4.38 -7.62
C VAL A 27 15.66 4.72 -8.83
N GLY A 28 15.94 4.16 -10.00
CA GLY A 28 15.13 4.37 -11.19
C GLY A 28 13.73 3.77 -11.09
N PHE A 29 13.57 2.65 -10.37
CA PHE A 29 12.27 2.07 -10.07
C PHE A 29 11.44 3.00 -9.18
N VAL A 30 12.02 3.49 -8.08
CA VAL A 30 11.35 4.42 -7.15
C VAL A 30 10.90 5.70 -7.87
N TRP A 31 11.73 6.26 -8.75
CA TRP A 31 11.37 7.43 -9.56
C TRP A 31 10.15 7.19 -10.44
N ARG A 32 10.10 6.05 -11.15
CA ARG A 32 8.95 5.69 -12.00
C ARG A 32 7.68 5.53 -11.18
N VAL A 33 7.77 4.88 -10.01
CA VAL A 33 6.64 4.68 -9.10
C VAL A 33 6.10 6.02 -8.59
N ILE A 34 6.96 6.92 -8.11
CA ILE A 34 6.57 8.25 -7.60
C ILE A 34 5.90 9.08 -8.70
N ARG A 35 6.49 9.10 -9.91
CA ARG A 35 5.89 9.78 -11.07
C ARG A 35 4.49 9.26 -11.36
N ARG A 36 4.30 7.95 -11.29
CA ARG A 36 3.01 7.30 -11.52
C ARG A 36 1.96 7.65 -10.47
N PHE A 37 2.37 7.96 -9.26
CA PHE A 37 1.49 8.48 -8.21
C PHE A 37 1.11 9.96 -8.38
N GLY A 38 1.47 10.59 -9.50
CA GLY A 38 1.08 11.95 -9.83
C GLY A 38 1.82 13.03 -9.04
N ILE A 39 3.00 12.71 -8.50
CA ILE A 39 3.88 13.71 -7.90
C ILE A 39 4.42 14.61 -9.03
N PRO A 40 4.33 15.95 -8.89
CA PRO A 40 4.87 16.89 -9.86
C PRO A 40 6.35 16.63 -10.17
N GLU A 41 6.75 16.81 -11.43
CA GLU A 41 8.13 16.53 -11.88
C GLU A 41 9.18 17.24 -11.02
N ALA A 42 8.91 18.50 -10.64
CA ALA A 42 9.78 19.31 -9.78
C ALA A 42 9.96 18.74 -8.35
N GLU A 43 9.06 17.86 -7.91
CA GLU A 43 9.06 17.29 -6.54
C GLU A 43 9.51 15.82 -6.51
N ILE A 44 9.74 15.20 -7.67
CA ILE A 44 10.08 13.75 -7.75
C ILE A 44 11.38 13.45 -7.04
N GLU A 45 12.41 14.28 -7.20
CA GLU A 45 13.70 14.08 -6.55
C GLU A 45 13.59 14.11 -5.03
N ASP A 46 12.89 15.12 -4.49
CA ASP A 46 12.64 15.24 -3.05
C ASP A 46 11.79 14.08 -2.51
N ALA A 47 10.80 13.65 -3.27
CA ALA A 47 9.98 12.51 -2.88
C ALA A 47 10.78 11.19 -2.91
N ALA A 48 11.64 11.00 -3.90
CA ALA A 48 12.53 9.85 -3.97
C ALA A 48 13.53 9.84 -2.82
N HIS A 49 14.09 11.01 -2.49
CA HIS A 49 14.97 11.15 -1.33
C HIS A 49 14.24 10.77 -0.02
N GLU A 50 13.02 11.23 0.17
CA GLU A 50 12.20 10.86 1.33
C GLU A 50 11.94 9.34 1.40
N VAL A 51 11.66 8.69 0.25
CA VAL A 51 11.53 7.23 0.18
C VAL A 51 12.81 6.56 0.66
N PHE A 52 13.98 6.96 0.17
CA PHE A 52 15.25 6.34 0.56
C PHE A 52 15.67 6.64 2.00
N LEU A 53 15.25 7.76 2.58
CA LEU A 53 15.40 8.00 4.03
C LEU A 53 14.57 7.00 4.85
N VAL A 54 13.36 6.65 4.40
CA VAL A 54 12.55 5.61 5.05
C VAL A 54 13.18 4.24 4.85
N VAL A 55 13.65 3.94 3.63
CA VAL A 55 14.38 2.70 3.31
C VAL A 55 15.59 2.54 4.23
N HIS A 56 16.43 3.55 4.35
CA HIS A 56 17.61 3.51 5.21
C HIS A 56 17.28 3.17 6.66
N ARG A 57 16.22 3.77 7.21
CA ARG A 57 15.78 3.52 8.59
C ARG A 57 15.19 2.13 8.80
N ARG A 58 14.51 1.58 7.77
CA ARG A 58 13.73 0.36 7.89
C ARG A 58 14.33 -0.86 7.19
N LEU A 59 15.48 -0.73 6.54
CA LEU A 59 16.11 -1.84 5.81
C LEU A 59 16.44 -3.03 6.73
N GLY A 60 16.76 -2.76 7.99
CA GLY A 60 16.95 -3.80 9.00
C GLY A 60 15.70 -4.63 9.33
N GLU A 61 14.50 -4.11 9.03
CA GLU A 61 13.21 -4.80 9.21
C GLU A 61 12.83 -5.65 7.99
N PHE A 62 13.55 -5.50 6.87
CA PHE A 62 13.26 -6.26 5.66
C PHE A 62 13.67 -7.73 5.84
N ASP A 63 12.69 -8.62 5.84
CA ASP A 63 12.85 -10.06 6.11
C ASP A 63 13.04 -10.92 4.84
N GLY A 64 12.99 -10.30 3.65
CA GLY A 64 13.15 -10.99 2.37
C GLY A 64 11.96 -11.87 1.95
N GLN A 65 10.87 -11.91 2.71
CA GLN A 65 9.69 -12.72 2.34
C GLN A 65 8.97 -12.18 1.10
N ALA A 66 8.99 -10.88 0.89
CA ALA A 66 8.51 -10.25 -0.33
C ALA A 66 9.68 -9.80 -1.21
N ALA A 67 9.45 -9.63 -2.52
CA ALA A 67 10.45 -9.00 -3.38
C ALA A 67 10.76 -7.58 -2.88
N ILE A 68 12.04 -7.18 -2.94
CA ILE A 68 12.47 -5.85 -2.50
C ILE A 68 11.72 -4.73 -3.21
N THR A 69 11.36 -4.91 -4.50
CA THR A 69 10.56 -3.97 -5.28
C THR A 69 9.15 -3.79 -4.71
N THR A 70 8.53 -4.86 -4.22
CA THR A 70 7.24 -4.83 -3.54
C THR A 70 7.31 -4.01 -2.25
N TRP A 71 8.36 -4.18 -1.48
CA TRP A 71 8.59 -3.44 -0.25
C TRP A 71 8.89 -1.95 -0.52
N LEU A 72 9.76 -1.66 -1.49
CA LEU A 72 10.04 -0.29 -1.93
C LEU A 72 8.80 0.42 -2.46
N PHE A 73 7.97 -0.31 -3.21
CA PHE A 73 6.69 0.21 -3.71
C PHE A 73 5.77 0.65 -2.56
N ALA A 74 5.63 -0.17 -1.52
CA ALA A 74 4.80 0.17 -0.36
C ALA A 74 5.29 1.45 0.35
N ILE A 75 6.61 1.63 0.47
CA ILE A 75 7.22 2.85 1.03
C ILE A 75 6.94 4.05 0.12
N ALA A 76 7.21 3.93 -1.19
CA ALA A 76 7.01 5.01 -2.15
C ALA A 76 5.54 5.48 -2.19
N ARG A 77 4.59 4.53 -2.15
CA ARG A 77 3.16 4.83 -2.04
C ARG A 77 2.83 5.60 -0.77
N GLY A 78 3.38 5.19 0.38
CA GLY A 78 3.19 5.87 1.66
C GLY A 78 3.65 7.33 1.61
N VAL A 79 4.83 7.58 1.05
CA VAL A 79 5.40 8.92 0.86
C VAL A 79 4.51 9.74 -0.09
N ALA A 80 4.13 9.20 -1.25
CA ALA A 80 3.28 9.90 -2.20
C ALA A 80 1.91 10.26 -1.61
N SER A 81 1.29 9.33 -0.87
CA SER A 81 0.02 9.58 -0.19
C SER A 81 0.12 10.68 0.88
N ASN A 82 1.21 10.70 1.66
CA ASN A 82 1.46 11.74 2.66
C ASN A 82 1.65 13.11 2.02
N ARG A 83 2.38 13.19 0.91
CA ARG A 83 2.58 14.43 0.15
C ARG A 83 1.27 14.96 -0.42
N ARG A 84 0.46 14.12 -1.06
CA ARG A 84 -0.89 14.50 -1.56
C ARG A 84 -1.78 15.05 -0.45
N ARG A 85 -1.84 14.38 0.71
CA ARG A 85 -2.60 14.86 1.86
C ARG A 85 -2.09 16.21 2.40
N SER A 86 -0.79 16.41 2.38
CA SER A 86 -0.18 17.68 2.82
C SER A 86 -0.44 18.82 1.85
N ALA A 87 -0.38 18.55 0.52
CA ALA A 87 -0.74 19.51 -0.52
C ALA A 87 -2.21 19.94 -0.39
N HIS A 88 -3.12 18.98 -0.31
CA HIS A 88 -4.55 19.28 -0.13
C HIS A 88 -4.86 20.09 1.14
N ARG A 89 -4.18 19.82 2.25
CA ARG A 89 -4.32 20.64 3.47
C ARG A 89 -3.75 22.05 3.32
N ARG A 90 -2.71 22.27 2.49
CA ARG A 90 -2.19 23.61 2.19
C ARG A 90 -3.19 24.36 1.32
N GLU A 91 -3.68 23.77 0.25
CA GLU A 91 -4.72 24.35 -0.61
C GLU A 91 -5.96 24.76 0.20
N GLN A 92 -6.46 23.91 1.10
CA GLN A 92 -7.58 24.24 1.99
C GLN A 92 -7.27 25.37 3.00
N ARG A 93 -6.01 25.59 3.36
CA ARG A 93 -5.62 26.74 4.21
C ARG A 93 -5.50 28.02 3.43
N ASP A 94 -4.99 27.94 2.20
CA ASP A 94 -4.82 29.09 1.32
C ASP A 94 -6.18 29.53 0.70
N GLU A 95 -7.14 28.60 0.62
CA GLU A 95 -8.54 28.86 0.21
C GLU A 95 -9.43 29.37 1.35
N LEU A 96 -8.90 29.80 2.51
CA LEU A 96 -9.66 30.46 3.57
C LEU A 96 -10.00 31.93 3.24
N ALA A 97 -10.54 32.14 2.02
CA ALA A 97 -11.56 33.13 1.71
C ALA A 97 -12.87 32.32 1.48
N PRO A 98 -14.01 32.68 2.11
CA PRO A 98 -15.21 31.84 2.10
C PRO A 98 -15.94 31.95 0.78
N GLU A 99 -15.69 31.04 -0.15
CA GLU A 99 -16.66 30.67 -1.17
C GLU A 99 -17.48 29.49 -0.61
N PRO A 100 -18.82 29.56 -0.65
CA PRO A 100 -19.65 28.46 -0.19
C PRO A 100 -19.58 27.32 -1.21
N SER A 101 -18.61 26.47 -1.05
CA SER A 101 -18.62 25.15 -1.67
C SER A 101 -19.88 24.43 -1.22
N ALA A 102 -20.63 23.90 -2.18
CA ALA A 102 -21.91 23.22 -1.99
C ALA A 102 -21.87 22.39 -0.70
N SER A 103 -22.75 22.69 0.22
CA SER A 103 -22.83 22.06 1.53
C SER A 103 -23.13 20.58 1.35
N ILE A 104 -22.11 19.75 1.44
CA ILE A 104 -22.28 18.30 1.56
C ILE A 104 -23.07 18.09 2.86
N ASP A 105 -24.22 17.42 2.77
CA ASP A 105 -25.04 17.07 3.94
C ASP A 105 -24.14 16.44 5.01
N PRO A 106 -24.21 16.90 6.27
CA PRO A 106 -23.44 16.30 7.36
C PRO A 106 -23.61 14.79 7.47
N ALA A 107 -24.80 14.25 7.12
CA ALA A 107 -25.04 12.81 7.06
C ALA A 107 -24.21 12.13 5.96
N GLU A 108 -24.18 12.71 4.76
CA GLU A 108 -23.36 12.21 3.64
C GLU A 108 -21.85 12.27 3.95
N ARG A 109 -21.42 13.34 4.62
CA ARG A 109 -20.03 13.47 5.09
C ARG A 109 -19.66 12.37 6.08
N LEU A 110 -20.55 12.07 7.03
CA LEU A 110 -20.33 11.01 8.01
C LEU A 110 -20.28 9.63 7.35
N GLU A 111 -21.14 9.36 6.38
CA GLU A 111 -21.14 8.12 5.61
C GLU A 111 -19.83 7.94 4.82
N ARG A 112 -19.33 8.99 4.18
CA ARG A 112 -18.03 8.97 3.48
C ARG A 112 -16.87 8.68 4.42
N VAL A 113 -16.85 9.27 5.62
CA VAL A 113 -15.83 8.99 6.62
C VAL A 113 -15.88 7.53 7.07
N ARG A 114 -17.06 7.01 7.38
CA ARG A 114 -17.25 5.60 7.77
C ARG A 114 -16.84 4.63 6.66
N ALA A 115 -17.17 4.95 5.41
CA ALA A 115 -16.75 4.15 4.25
C ALA A 115 -15.22 4.14 4.09
N ALA A 116 -14.56 5.30 4.26
CA ALA A 116 -13.10 5.39 4.20
C ALA A 116 -12.43 4.57 5.31
N GLU A 117 -12.94 4.67 6.55
CA GLU A 117 -12.45 3.87 7.68
C GLU A 117 -12.65 2.36 7.47
N ALA A 118 -13.76 1.96 6.85
CA ALA A 118 -14.01 0.56 6.52
C ALA A 118 -13.01 0.03 5.49
N VAL A 119 -12.71 0.81 4.46
CA VAL A 119 -11.70 0.47 3.46
C VAL A 119 -10.30 0.36 4.11
N GLU A 120 -9.93 1.29 4.97
CA GLU A 120 -8.64 1.24 5.68
C GLU A 120 -8.53 -0.02 6.55
N ARG A 121 -9.57 -0.37 7.28
CA ARG A 121 -9.61 -1.62 8.09
C ARG A 121 -9.47 -2.87 7.22
N PHE A 122 -10.20 -2.93 6.11
CA PHE A 122 -10.08 -4.03 5.16
C PHE A 122 -8.63 -4.16 4.64
N LEU A 123 -8.04 -3.07 4.17
CA LEU A 123 -6.68 -3.07 3.65
C LEU A 123 -5.65 -3.46 4.70
N ALA A 124 -5.83 -3.03 5.95
CA ALA A 124 -4.95 -3.42 7.06
C ALA A 124 -5.01 -4.92 7.37
N GLY A 125 -6.16 -5.57 7.14
CA GLY A 125 -6.37 -7.01 7.32
C GLY A 125 -5.83 -7.88 6.19
N LEU A 126 -5.43 -7.30 5.05
CA LEU A 126 -4.87 -8.07 3.94
C LEU A 126 -3.39 -8.40 4.15
N PRO A 127 -2.94 -9.61 3.72
CA PRO A 127 -1.51 -9.86 3.54
C PRO A 127 -0.89 -8.79 2.64
N VAL A 128 0.31 -8.31 3.02
CA VAL A 128 0.97 -7.16 2.34
C VAL A 128 1.01 -7.32 0.82
N GLU A 129 1.30 -8.51 0.33
CA GLU A 129 1.40 -8.80 -1.10
C GLU A 129 0.06 -8.73 -1.83
N GLN A 130 -1.04 -9.12 -1.19
CA GLN A 130 -2.39 -9.03 -1.74
C GLN A 130 -2.87 -7.58 -1.69
N ARG A 131 -2.60 -6.89 -0.60
CA ARG A 131 -2.94 -5.48 -0.41
C ARG A 131 -2.34 -4.62 -1.49
N ILE A 132 -1.03 -4.74 -1.76
CA ILE A 132 -0.34 -3.96 -2.78
C ILE A 132 -0.97 -4.14 -4.16
N VAL A 133 -1.23 -5.38 -4.56
CA VAL A 133 -1.86 -5.65 -5.85
C VAL A 133 -3.29 -5.12 -5.91
N PHE A 134 -4.07 -5.28 -4.84
CA PHE A 134 -5.43 -4.78 -4.74
C PHE A 134 -5.48 -3.24 -4.85
N GLU A 135 -4.64 -2.56 -4.10
CA GLU A 135 -4.56 -1.09 -4.12
C GLU A 135 -4.15 -0.56 -5.50
N LEU A 136 -3.16 -1.19 -6.13
CA LEU A 136 -2.71 -0.81 -7.47
C LEU A 136 -3.79 -1.00 -8.53
N PHE A 137 -4.53 -2.07 -8.44
CA PHE A 137 -5.55 -2.41 -9.43
C PHE A 137 -6.85 -1.64 -9.18
N GLU A 138 -7.40 -1.69 -7.97
CA GLU A 138 -8.75 -1.17 -7.65
C GLU A 138 -8.73 0.32 -7.27
N ILE A 139 -7.67 0.81 -6.65
CA ILE A 139 -7.61 2.20 -6.19
C ILE A 139 -6.85 3.08 -7.18
N GLU A 140 -5.68 2.61 -7.66
CA GLU A 140 -4.86 3.39 -8.60
C GLU A 140 -5.22 3.12 -10.08
N GLY A 141 -6.13 2.16 -10.36
CA GLY A 141 -6.62 1.86 -11.71
C GLY A 141 -5.57 1.28 -12.67
N MET A 142 -4.50 0.69 -12.13
CA MET A 142 -3.43 0.10 -12.95
C MET A 142 -3.87 -1.22 -13.57
N ARG A 143 -3.43 -1.47 -14.81
CA ARG A 143 -3.65 -2.77 -15.47
C ARG A 143 -2.70 -3.84 -14.92
N GLY A 144 -3.10 -5.10 -14.96
CA GLY A 144 -2.28 -6.21 -14.46
C GLY A 144 -0.87 -6.27 -15.06
N ALA A 145 -0.70 -5.94 -16.35
CA ALA A 145 0.60 -5.88 -17.00
C ALA A 145 1.49 -4.75 -16.45
N GLU A 146 0.91 -3.60 -16.19
CA GLU A 146 1.59 -2.45 -15.61
C GLU A 146 2.01 -2.72 -14.16
N ILE A 147 1.16 -3.41 -13.39
CA ILE A 147 1.49 -3.86 -12.04
C ILE A 147 2.64 -4.87 -12.09
N SER A 148 2.56 -5.85 -13.00
CA SER A 148 3.60 -6.86 -13.23
C SER A 148 4.97 -6.21 -13.46
N GLU A 149 5.02 -5.21 -14.34
CA GLU A 149 6.24 -4.45 -14.63
C GLU A 149 6.69 -3.61 -13.42
N ALA A 150 5.76 -2.88 -12.79
CA ALA A 150 6.06 -1.95 -11.70
C ALA A 150 6.61 -2.63 -10.44
N ILE A 151 6.14 -3.84 -10.12
CA ILE A 151 6.57 -4.56 -8.90
C ILE A 151 7.40 -5.81 -9.19
N GLY A 152 7.76 -6.06 -10.46
CA GLY A 152 8.65 -7.16 -10.87
C GLY A 152 8.03 -8.55 -10.66
N LEU A 153 6.71 -8.68 -10.69
CA LEU A 153 6.01 -9.95 -10.53
C LEU A 153 5.52 -10.51 -11.86
N ASN A 154 5.46 -11.84 -11.97
CA ASN A 154 4.77 -12.48 -13.09
C ASN A 154 3.29 -12.08 -13.09
N ILE A 155 2.74 -11.81 -14.27
CA ILE A 155 1.35 -11.37 -14.46
C ILE A 155 0.33 -12.34 -13.87
N ASN A 156 0.57 -13.65 -13.96
CA ASN A 156 -0.29 -14.66 -13.35
C ASN A 156 -0.28 -14.56 -11.82
N THR A 157 0.86 -14.22 -11.23
CA THR A 157 0.97 -13.97 -9.79
C THR A 157 0.17 -12.74 -9.38
N VAL A 158 0.21 -11.66 -10.19
CA VAL A 158 -0.60 -10.46 -9.98
C VAL A 158 -2.10 -10.83 -9.93
N TYR A 159 -2.59 -11.54 -10.95
CA TYR A 159 -4.01 -11.92 -10.99
C TYR A 159 -4.41 -12.93 -9.89
N THR A 160 -3.52 -13.82 -9.51
CA THR A 160 -3.78 -14.76 -8.39
C THR A 160 -3.93 -14.01 -7.07
N ARG A 161 -3.02 -13.05 -6.79
CA ARG A 161 -3.08 -12.21 -5.60
C ARG A 161 -4.31 -11.30 -5.61
N LEU A 162 -4.63 -10.70 -6.76
CA LEU A 162 -5.81 -9.87 -6.92
C LEU A 162 -7.10 -10.66 -6.64
N ARG A 163 -7.22 -11.86 -7.22
CA ARG A 163 -8.37 -12.74 -6.99
C ARG A 163 -8.52 -13.08 -5.50
N ALA A 164 -7.43 -13.44 -4.83
CA ALA A 164 -7.45 -13.74 -3.40
C ALA A 164 -7.88 -12.52 -2.56
N ALA A 165 -7.41 -11.32 -2.92
CA ALA A 165 -7.81 -10.08 -2.26
C ALA A 165 -9.29 -9.74 -2.48
N ARG A 166 -9.82 -9.92 -3.71
CA ARG A 166 -11.24 -9.71 -4.03
C ARG A 166 -12.15 -10.65 -3.25
N LEU A 167 -11.82 -11.93 -3.16
CA LEU A 167 -12.59 -12.88 -2.34
C LEU A 167 -12.68 -12.45 -0.87
N ARG A 168 -11.60 -11.91 -0.32
CA ARG A 168 -11.59 -11.35 1.04
C ARG A 168 -12.41 -10.07 1.14
N PHE A 169 -12.42 -9.24 0.09
CA PHE A 169 -13.23 -8.04 0.03
C PHE A 169 -14.72 -8.37 0.00
N ASP A 170 -15.13 -9.34 -0.81
CA ASP A 170 -16.52 -9.79 -0.86
C ASP A 170 -17.00 -10.34 0.50
N ALA A 171 -16.15 -11.12 1.19
CA ALA A 171 -16.44 -11.60 2.54
C ALA A 171 -16.57 -10.44 3.53
N PHE A 172 -15.64 -9.47 3.47
CA PHE A 172 -15.67 -8.27 4.31
C PHE A 172 -16.96 -7.46 4.10
N LEU A 173 -17.39 -7.27 2.85
CA LEU A 173 -18.65 -6.59 2.53
C LEU A 173 -19.86 -7.36 3.07
N ALA A 174 -19.89 -8.69 2.93
CA ALA A 174 -20.98 -9.51 3.45
C ALA A 174 -21.13 -9.39 4.98
N GLU A 175 -20.02 -9.30 5.71
CA GLU A 175 -20.02 -9.10 7.17
C GLU A 175 -20.50 -7.69 7.57
N HIS A 176 -20.21 -6.67 6.77
CA HIS A 176 -20.51 -5.27 7.09
C HIS A 176 -21.83 -4.76 6.50
N HIS A 177 -22.42 -5.48 5.53
CA HIS A 177 -23.74 -5.20 4.94
C HIS A 177 -24.82 -6.15 5.44
N ALA A 178 -24.55 -7.03 6.43
CA ALA A 178 -25.61 -7.80 7.07
C ALA A 178 -26.59 -6.79 7.70
N PRO A 179 -27.88 -6.78 7.29
CA PRO A 179 -28.83 -5.88 7.87
C PRO A 179 -28.90 -6.18 9.37
N THR A 180 -28.64 -5.16 10.21
CA THR A 180 -28.90 -5.24 11.65
C THR A 180 -30.33 -5.71 11.82
N GLY A 181 -30.49 -6.99 12.20
CA GLY A 181 -31.76 -7.66 12.35
C GLY A 181 -32.68 -6.81 13.19
N ARG A 182 -33.83 -6.46 12.62
CA ARG A 182 -34.98 -5.97 13.34
C ARG A 182 -35.31 -6.99 14.43
N SER A 183 -34.99 -6.66 15.65
CA SER A 183 -35.63 -7.29 16.81
C SER A 183 -37.11 -6.91 16.76
N HIS A 184 -37.94 -7.76 16.17
CA HIS A 184 -39.33 -7.75 16.42
C HIS A 184 -39.57 -8.18 17.86
N HIS A 185 -39.85 -7.23 18.73
CA HIS A 185 -40.58 -7.51 19.93
C HIS A 185 -42.03 -7.76 19.51
N GLY A 186 -42.45 -9.03 19.61
CA GLY A 186 -43.86 -9.42 19.76
C GLY A 186 -44.23 -9.40 21.25
#